data_1a7a0d657daf71d113ad95f88919cd7c
#
_entry.id   1a7a0d657daf71d113ad95f88919cd7c
#
_cell.length_a   1.000
_cell.length_b   1.000
_cell.length_c   1.000
_cell.angle_alpha   90.00
_cell.angle_beta   90.00
_cell.angle_gamma   90.00
#
_symmetry.space_group_name_H-M   'P 1'
#
loop_
_entity.id
_entity.type
_entity.pdbx_description
1 polymer ?
#
loop_
_entity_poly.entity_id
_entity_poly.type
_entity_poly.pdbx_seq_one_letter_code
_entity_poly.pdbx_strand_id
1 'polypeptide(L)'
;MNSHYSEVALSTVLCGMFGISALAQNIDASANSSLSGTYAVRQVFLSGIDQNTSAIGRARSIIGIMTFDGNGKYTFNGQMCDTNSGSTAQAYSASGSYSVGANGLAEIQSAIDSTDTEYGGVGATGPSAVVASATEGSSKDIFIAIPVGSSATNGALSGTYWAGFEDFLEGNASQVHDGYYMLTADGKGNFADITVAGAMANQGSTNGMQSLSGVTYTASGGVLTFNFPAASTPLTVLVSGPKSMYISTDRNLLVGGSPNGFDVIVGLKTASGVPTAQYQGTYFTAGLENVITGLSSGNNSIDSFYGSNLALGQGSTIYHERQAYFGSAADDITVNWYLFNGGQYFDGIYEALPSVSGQAYIQVGTQTTYSLTVGIQAKQYSGTGVFIDPLSILNAASYAPITNPVAPGEFVSIFGSGLASSTASAQSLPLPAKAGLGGVQVLVNGRYAPLSYVSPTQINLLVPYATGPVGNESYATFQVINNNEASNKVTVHTNYTAPGVFSLTSNGGTYPPGIGPAAVLHADYSLVTQSNPAKAGETLQLYLTGLGSVTPSVADGAAASTTTLSTVDEHIYVIVGGAQANIAFAGLAPGFAGLYQINFVVPGGITTGSTVYLIVITQDGYSAEAKLYT
;
A
#
# COMPACT_ATOMS: atom_id res chain seq x y z
N MET A 1 -19.86 20.43 7.56
CA MET A 1 -20.15 19.43 8.62
C MET A 1 -19.63 18.12 8.07
N ASN A 2 -18.42 17.79 8.41
CA ASN A 2 -17.73 16.59 7.93
C ASN A 2 -18.20 15.42 8.77
N SER A 3 -18.89 14.48 8.16
CA SER A 3 -19.15 13.18 8.77
C SER A 3 -17.88 12.36 8.66
N HIS A 4 -17.06 12.40 9.70
CA HIS A 4 -16.01 11.40 9.93
C HIS A 4 -16.72 10.07 10.19
N TYR A 5 -16.74 9.19 9.20
CA TYR A 5 -16.99 7.79 9.46
C TYR A 5 -15.66 7.21 9.94
N SER A 6 -15.64 6.87 11.22
CA SER A 6 -14.53 6.16 11.83
C SER A 6 -14.40 4.80 11.14
N GLU A 7 -13.33 4.60 10.39
CA GLU A 7 -12.92 3.32 9.81
C GLU A 7 -12.68 2.24 10.88
N VAL A 8 -12.58 2.65 12.14
CA VAL A 8 -12.33 1.82 13.32
C VAL A 8 -13.43 0.76 13.60
N ALA A 9 -14.61 0.87 13.01
CA ALA A 9 -15.70 -0.09 13.29
C ALA A 9 -15.70 -1.32 12.38
N LEU A 10 -14.88 -1.37 11.31
CA LEU A 10 -14.91 -2.48 10.34
C LEU A 10 -13.78 -3.50 10.51
N SER A 11 -12.66 -3.14 11.15
CA SER A 11 -11.51 -4.03 11.31
C SER A 11 -11.70 -5.15 12.35
N THR A 12 -12.73 -5.11 13.16
CA THR A 12 -12.91 -6.02 14.32
C THR A 12 -13.71 -7.29 14.04
N VAL A 13 -14.20 -7.54 12.83
CA VAL A 13 -15.11 -8.67 12.59
C VAL A 13 -14.48 -9.86 11.84
N LEU A 14 -13.30 -9.74 11.26
CA LEU A 14 -12.81 -10.83 10.38
C LEU A 14 -11.34 -11.23 10.62
N CYS A 15 -10.97 -11.63 11.82
CA CYS A 15 -9.74 -12.38 12.02
C CYS A 15 -10.08 -13.81 12.49
N GLY A 16 -10.40 -14.67 11.55
CA GLY A 16 -10.71 -16.10 11.74
C GLY A 16 -9.89 -16.98 10.83
N MET A 17 -8.74 -17.43 11.34
CA MET A 17 -8.00 -18.66 11.00
C MET A 17 -8.25 -19.29 9.63
N PHE A 18 -7.28 -19.21 8.72
CA PHE A 18 -6.88 -20.36 7.91
C PHE A 18 -5.35 -20.32 7.72
N GLY A 19 -4.66 -21.21 8.45
CA GLY A 19 -3.30 -21.58 8.11
C GLY A 19 -3.33 -22.37 6.80
N ILE A 20 -3.12 -21.70 5.69
CA ILE A 20 -2.81 -22.36 4.42
C ILE A 20 -1.30 -22.50 4.38
N SER A 21 -0.80 -23.73 4.46
CA SER A 21 0.55 -24.03 4.00
C SER A 21 0.55 -23.85 2.48
N ALA A 22 0.73 -22.62 2.02
CA ALA A 22 0.94 -22.32 0.62
C ALA A 22 2.24 -23.00 0.19
N LEU A 23 2.20 -23.73 -0.90
CA LEU A 23 3.41 -23.99 -1.68
C LEU A 23 3.85 -22.62 -2.18
N ALA A 24 4.90 -22.06 -1.57
CA ALA A 24 5.37 -20.70 -1.82
C ALA A 24 5.78 -20.59 -3.30
N GLN A 25 4.92 -20.04 -4.10
CA GLN A 25 5.29 -19.47 -5.37
C GLN A 25 5.89 -18.10 -5.05
N ASN A 26 7.20 -17.97 -5.18
CA ASN A 26 7.89 -16.70 -4.94
C ASN A 26 7.61 -15.74 -6.10
N ILE A 27 7.69 -14.45 -5.81
CA ILE A 27 7.75 -13.43 -6.85
C ILE A 27 8.88 -13.74 -7.82
N ASP A 28 8.74 -13.41 -9.10
CA ASP A 28 9.83 -13.64 -10.06
C ASP A 28 11.08 -12.86 -9.62
N ALA A 29 12.24 -13.50 -9.64
CA ALA A 29 13.49 -12.92 -9.19
C ALA A 29 14.20 -12.09 -10.29
N SER A 30 13.47 -11.62 -11.30
CA SER A 30 14.03 -11.02 -12.52
C SER A 30 14.76 -9.69 -12.27
N ALA A 31 14.44 -9.00 -11.17
CA ALA A 31 15.06 -7.73 -10.79
C ALA A 31 15.89 -7.81 -9.50
N ASN A 32 16.32 -8.99 -9.06
CA ASN A 32 17.17 -9.15 -7.86
C ASN A 32 18.42 -8.27 -7.89
N SER A 33 18.99 -8.04 -9.08
CA SER A 33 20.16 -7.17 -9.26
C SER A 33 19.90 -5.70 -8.93
N SER A 34 18.66 -5.27 -8.76
CA SER A 34 18.30 -3.93 -8.30
C SER A 34 18.62 -3.73 -6.81
N LEU A 35 18.70 -4.80 -6.04
CA LEU A 35 19.21 -4.82 -4.68
C LEU A 35 20.59 -5.45 -4.66
N SER A 36 21.63 -4.63 -4.67
CA SER A 36 23.03 -5.05 -4.61
C SER A 36 23.86 -4.04 -3.85
N GLY A 37 24.77 -4.53 -2.98
CA GLY A 37 25.65 -3.68 -2.19
C GLY A 37 25.20 -3.49 -0.75
N THR A 38 25.64 -2.39 -0.15
CA THR A 38 25.55 -2.14 1.29
C THR A 38 24.41 -1.19 1.63
N TYR A 39 23.55 -1.62 2.52
CA TYR A 39 22.36 -0.89 2.97
C TYR A 39 22.39 -0.73 4.50
N ALA A 40 22.02 0.44 4.99
CA ALA A 40 21.65 0.60 6.39
C ALA A 40 20.19 0.21 6.58
N VAL A 41 19.92 -0.54 7.64
CA VAL A 41 18.59 -1.04 7.97
C VAL A 41 18.16 -0.59 9.35
N ARG A 42 16.92 -0.17 9.46
CA ARG A 42 16.16 -0.08 10.69
C ARG A 42 14.88 -0.90 10.53
N GLN A 43 14.63 -1.82 11.47
CA GLN A 43 13.38 -2.55 11.59
C GLN A 43 12.91 -2.52 13.03
N VAL A 44 11.62 -2.27 13.24
CA VAL A 44 10.92 -2.46 14.52
C VAL A 44 9.89 -3.54 14.31
N PHE A 45 9.96 -4.61 15.09
CA PHE A 45 9.17 -5.82 14.94
C PHE A 45 8.44 -6.15 16.25
N LEU A 46 7.11 -6.14 16.18
CA LEU A 46 6.21 -6.39 17.29
C LEU A 46 5.54 -7.75 17.09
N SER A 47 5.53 -8.60 18.10
CA SER A 47 4.96 -9.94 18.00
C SER A 47 4.20 -10.37 19.26
N GLY A 48 3.35 -11.40 19.12
CA GLY A 48 2.48 -11.84 20.19
C GLY A 48 1.47 -10.78 20.60
N ILE A 49 0.96 -10.02 19.63
CA ILE A 49 0.01 -8.93 19.86
C ILE A 49 -1.34 -9.54 20.25
N ASP A 50 -1.86 -9.14 21.41
CA ASP A 50 -3.20 -9.50 21.86
C ASP A 50 -4.24 -8.68 21.09
N GLN A 51 -5.05 -9.35 20.30
CA GLN A 51 -6.05 -8.73 19.40
C GLN A 51 -7.15 -7.94 20.13
N ASN A 52 -7.34 -8.18 21.44
CA ASN A 52 -8.38 -7.49 22.22
C ASN A 52 -7.85 -6.27 22.97
N THR A 53 -6.58 -6.30 23.36
CA THR A 53 -5.97 -5.27 24.23
C THR A 53 -4.88 -4.49 23.53
N SER A 54 -4.43 -4.94 22.36
CA SER A 54 -3.24 -4.44 21.64
C SER A 54 -1.95 -4.50 22.48
N ALA A 55 -1.92 -5.35 23.52
CA ALA A 55 -0.71 -5.56 24.29
C ALA A 55 0.33 -6.29 23.42
N ILE A 56 1.55 -5.78 23.42
CA ILE A 56 2.68 -6.36 22.71
C ILE A 56 3.32 -7.43 23.60
N GLY A 57 3.36 -8.67 23.13
CA GLY A 57 4.00 -9.77 23.85
C GLY A 57 5.53 -9.67 23.81
N ARG A 58 6.09 -9.23 22.68
CA ARG A 58 7.53 -9.03 22.49
C ARG A 58 7.81 -7.96 21.44
N ALA A 59 8.64 -6.99 21.77
CA ALA A 59 9.17 -6.03 20.82
C ALA A 59 10.66 -6.35 20.56
N ARG A 60 11.06 -6.31 19.30
CA ARG A 60 12.43 -6.45 18.81
C ARG A 60 12.73 -5.32 17.84
N SER A 61 13.96 -4.87 17.80
CA SER A 61 14.40 -3.94 16.78
C SER A 61 15.83 -4.24 16.35
N ILE A 62 16.14 -4.04 15.08
CA ILE A 62 17.51 -4.12 14.57
C ILE A 62 17.93 -2.80 13.95
N ILE A 63 19.22 -2.51 14.09
CA ILE A 63 19.88 -1.40 13.43
C ILE A 63 21.28 -1.85 13.00
N GLY A 64 21.65 -1.61 11.76
CA GLY A 64 22.96 -2.03 11.26
C GLY A 64 23.04 -2.04 9.74
N ILE A 65 23.93 -2.87 9.25
CA ILE A 65 24.25 -2.98 7.82
C ILE A 65 23.76 -4.31 7.27
N MET A 66 22.98 -4.25 6.21
CA MET A 66 22.57 -5.37 5.38
C MET A 66 23.30 -5.30 4.04
N THR A 67 23.89 -6.41 3.62
CA THR A 67 24.54 -6.50 2.31
C THR A 67 23.74 -7.45 1.43
N PHE A 68 23.21 -6.94 0.34
CA PHE A 68 22.52 -7.71 -0.70
C PHE A 68 23.52 -8.10 -1.79
N ASP A 69 23.49 -9.36 -2.24
CA ASP A 69 24.43 -9.89 -3.23
C ASP A 69 24.01 -9.66 -4.69
N GLY A 70 22.82 -9.11 -4.93
CA GLY A 70 22.23 -8.96 -6.27
C GLY A 70 21.65 -10.24 -6.86
N ASN A 71 21.73 -11.37 -6.14
CA ASN A 71 21.33 -12.70 -6.62
C ASN A 71 20.30 -13.40 -5.68
N GLY A 72 19.72 -12.66 -4.75
CA GLY A 72 18.66 -13.15 -3.88
C GLY A 72 19.12 -13.61 -2.50
N LYS A 73 20.34 -13.23 -2.06
CA LYS A 73 20.83 -13.48 -0.71
C LYS A 73 21.29 -12.20 -0.05
N TYR A 74 21.07 -12.13 1.27
CA TYR A 74 21.59 -11.04 2.08
C TYR A 74 22.30 -11.55 3.34
N THR A 75 23.16 -10.70 3.89
CA THR A 75 23.71 -10.84 5.23
C THR A 75 23.45 -9.54 6.01
N PHE A 76 23.14 -9.66 7.30
CA PHE A 76 22.97 -8.52 8.21
C PHE A 76 24.00 -8.60 9.33
N ASN A 77 24.60 -7.45 9.67
CA ASN A 77 25.47 -7.25 10.82
C ASN A 77 25.13 -5.94 11.50
N GLY A 78 24.86 -5.99 12.79
CA GLY A 78 24.45 -4.82 13.56
C GLY A 78 24.16 -5.13 15.01
N GLN A 79 23.11 -4.52 15.51
CA GLN A 79 22.63 -4.70 16.87
C GLN A 79 21.15 -5.05 16.86
N MET A 80 20.73 -5.82 17.87
CA MET A 80 19.33 -6.10 18.17
C MET A 80 19.01 -5.67 19.60
N CYS A 81 17.91 -4.96 19.76
CA CYS A 81 17.25 -4.69 21.03
C CYS A 81 16.04 -5.62 21.16
N ASP A 82 15.82 -6.20 22.34
CA ASP A 82 14.78 -7.21 22.56
C ASP A 82 14.25 -7.09 24.00
N THR A 83 12.94 -6.93 24.15
CA THR A 83 12.29 -6.83 25.47
C THR A 83 12.58 -8.04 26.36
N ASN A 84 12.71 -9.23 25.80
CA ASN A 84 13.04 -10.45 26.54
C ASN A 84 14.50 -10.49 27.05
N SER A 85 15.37 -9.62 26.51
CA SER A 85 16.79 -9.50 26.91
C SER A 85 17.05 -8.21 27.72
N GLY A 86 16.02 -7.58 28.27
CA GLY A 86 16.11 -6.37 29.09
C GLY A 86 16.33 -5.09 28.30
N SER A 87 15.89 -5.06 27.04
CA SER A 87 15.92 -3.88 26.15
C SER A 87 17.31 -3.21 26.03
N THR A 88 18.37 -4.03 26.06
CA THR A 88 19.73 -3.57 25.83
C THR A 88 20.25 -4.16 24.52
N ALA A 89 20.73 -3.31 23.63
CA ALA A 89 21.24 -3.72 22.33
C ALA A 89 22.43 -4.68 22.45
N GLN A 90 22.34 -5.79 21.76
CA GLN A 90 23.37 -6.81 21.66
C GLN A 90 23.84 -6.90 20.21
N ALA A 91 25.12 -7.30 20.01
CA ALA A 91 25.61 -7.61 18.67
C ALA A 91 24.76 -8.71 18.04
N TYR A 92 24.34 -8.51 16.80
CA TYR A 92 23.43 -9.41 16.10
C TYR A 92 23.82 -9.55 14.64
N SER A 93 23.77 -10.79 14.14
CA SER A 93 24.02 -11.10 12.74
C SER A 93 22.95 -12.07 12.24
N ALA A 94 22.52 -11.87 11.02
CA ALA A 94 21.55 -12.72 10.34
C ALA A 94 21.92 -12.88 8.85
N SER A 95 21.33 -13.86 8.20
CA SER A 95 21.38 -14.01 6.75
C SER A 95 20.06 -14.59 6.26
N GLY A 96 19.71 -14.27 5.03
CA GLY A 96 18.44 -14.74 4.46
C GLY A 96 18.40 -14.61 2.95
N SER A 97 17.21 -14.78 2.42
CA SER A 97 16.92 -14.65 1.00
C SER A 97 16.00 -13.50 0.71
N TYR A 98 16.01 -13.04 -0.53
CA TYR A 98 15.07 -12.07 -1.06
C TYR A 98 14.76 -12.35 -2.52
N SER A 99 13.64 -11.82 -2.99
CA SER A 99 13.26 -11.80 -4.41
C SER A 99 12.72 -10.43 -4.76
N VAL A 100 13.09 -9.92 -5.94
CA VAL A 100 12.57 -8.67 -6.49
C VAL A 100 12.04 -8.94 -7.89
N GLY A 101 10.76 -8.65 -8.10
CA GLY A 101 10.07 -8.78 -9.38
C GLY A 101 10.38 -7.64 -10.35
N ALA A 102 10.03 -7.85 -11.62
CA ALA A 102 10.22 -6.86 -12.69
C ALA A 102 9.57 -5.50 -12.36
N ASN A 103 8.51 -5.48 -11.57
CA ASN A 103 7.79 -4.30 -11.11
C ASN A 103 8.40 -3.62 -9.88
N GLY A 104 9.44 -4.20 -9.28
CA GLY A 104 10.04 -3.70 -8.05
C GLY A 104 9.38 -4.19 -6.77
N LEU A 105 8.30 -5.00 -6.84
CA LEU A 105 7.77 -5.69 -5.66
C LEU A 105 8.85 -6.60 -5.09
N ALA A 106 8.98 -6.64 -3.77
CA ALA A 106 10.02 -7.37 -3.08
C ALA A 106 9.45 -8.25 -1.96
N GLU A 107 10.02 -9.43 -1.82
CA GLU A 107 9.89 -10.31 -0.67
C GLU A 107 11.27 -10.47 -0.04
N ILE A 108 11.38 -10.23 1.26
CA ILE A 108 12.62 -10.34 2.01
C ILE A 108 12.35 -11.22 3.23
N GLN A 109 13.03 -12.35 3.35
CA GLN A 109 12.98 -13.13 4.58
C GLN A 109 13.40 -12.26 5.75
N SER A 110 12.61 -12.19 6.82
CA SER A 110 12.89 -11.31 7.95
C SER A 110 14.23 -11.65 8.61
N ALA A 111 15.02 -10.62 8.89
CA ALA A 111 16.28 -10.77 9.62
C ALA A 111 16.05 -11.01 11.13
N ILE A 112 14.88 -10.66 11.66
CA ILE A 112 14.50 -10.83 13.07
C ILE A 112 13.84 -12.18 13.32
N ASP A 113 12.99 -12.62 12.39
CA ASP A 113 12.27 -13.88 12.47
C ASP A 113 12.27 -14.58 11.12
N SER A 114 13.07 -15.62 10.97
CA SER A 114 13.25 -16.30 9.67
C SER A 114 12.00 -17.04 9.17
N THR A 115 10.94 -17.09 9.97
CA THR A 115 9.64 -17.65 9.57
C THR A 115 8.72 -16.62 8.97
N ASP A 116 9.03 -15.32 9.13
CA ASP A 116 8.26 -14.21 8.58
C ASP A 116 8.90 -13.67 7.30
N THR A 117 8.06 -13.03 6.47
CA THR A 117 8.44 -12.41 5.21
C THR A 117 8.06 -10.93 5.22
N GLU A 118 9.01 -10.07 4.90
CA GLU A 118 8.79 -8.66 4.66
C GLU A 118 8.34 -8.47 3.21
N TYR A 119 7.11 -8.06 3.02
CA TYR A 119 6.57 -7.67 1.71
C TYR A 119 6.79 -6.18 1.48
N GLY A 120 7.30 -5.80 0.31
CA GLY A 120 7.66 -4.41 0.09
C GLY A 120 7.95 -4.05 -1.34
N GLY A 121 8.59 -2.93 -1.51
CA GLY A 121 9.00 -2.43 -2.81
C GLY A 121 10.38 -1.80 -2.81
N VAL A 122 11.00 -1.85 -3.98
CA VAL A 122 12.30 -1.25 -4.26
C VAL A 122 12.11 0.03 -5.07
N GLY A 123 12.53 1.15 -4.51
CA GLY A 123 12.44 2.45 -5.18
C GLY A 123 13.41 2.60 -6.36
N ALA A 124 13.18 3.63 -7.16
CA ALA A 124 13.71 3.74 -8.50
C ALA A 124 14.90 4.63 -8.70
N THR A 125 15.08 5.63 -7.89
CA THR A 125 15.91 6.77 -8.26
C THR A 125 16.93 7.09 -7.18
N GLY A 126 18.12 7.38 -7.64
CA GLY A 126 19.26 7.46 -6.75
C GLY A 126 19.61 6.05 -6.31
N PRO A 127 20.10 5.86 -5.12
CA PRO A 127 20.24 4.53 -4.57
C PRO A 127 18.85 3.97 -4.24
N SER A 128 18.58 2.76 -4.72
CA SER A 128 17.29 2.07 -4.52
C SER A 128 17.04 1.82 -3.03
N ALA A 129 16.18 2.61 -2.40
CA ALA A 129 15.72 2.32 -1.05
C ALA A 129 14.67 1.20 -1.07
N VAL A 130 14.46 0.56 0.08
CA VAL A 130 13.44 -0.47 0.28
C VAL A 130 12.56 -0.06 1.45
N VAL A 131 11.25 -0.19 1.27
CA VAL A 131 10.26 -0.16 2.34
C VAL A 131 9.47 -1.45 2.30
N ALA A 132 9.27 -2.06 3.46
CA ALA A 132 8.59 -3.34 3.58
C ALA A 132 7.94 -3.50 4.96
N SER A 133 7.05 -4.46 5.08
CA SER A 133 6.37 -4.82 6.32
C SER A 133 5.96 -6.28 6.31
N ALA A 134 6.06 -6.95 7.45
CA ALA A 134 5.42 -8.22 7.68
C ALA A 134 3.94 -7.99 8.03
N THR A 135 3.07 -8.74 7.40
CA THR A 135 1.62 -8.61 7.55
C THR A 135 0.97 -9.89 8.06
N GLU A 136 1.78 -10.89 8.47
CA GLU A 136 1.29 -12.20 8.86
C GLU A 136 0.90 -12.27 10.33
N GLY A 137 -0.30 -12.74 10.58
CA GLY A 137 -0.78 -13.16 11.89
C GLY A 137 -0.66 -12.09 12.99
N SER A 138 0.00 -12.43 14.09
CA SER A 138 0.20 -11.57 15.26
C SER A 138 1.51 -10.79 15.25
N SER A 139 2.24 -10.82 14.12
CA SER A 139 3.47 -10.04 13.92
C SER A 139 3.16 -8.78 13.12
N LYS A 140 3.69 -7.65 13.56
CA LYS A 140 3.55 -6.35 12.91
C LYS A 140 4.90 -5.65 12.92
N ASP A 141 5.28 -5.01 11.81
CA ASP A 141 6.56 -4.35 11.73
C ASP A 141 6.62 -3.23 10.70
N ILE A 142 7.75 -2.53 10.70
CA ILE A 142 8.19 -1.67 9.62
C ILE A 142 9.68 -1.91 9.36
N PHE A 143 10.02 -2.23 8.12
CA PHE A 143 11.36 -2.45 7.63
C PHE A 143 11.75 -1.37 6.62
N ILE A 144 12.87 -0.70 6.87
CA ILE A 144 13.39 0.34 5.96
C ILE A 144 14.87 0.09 5.74
N ALA A 145 15.26 0.03 4.45
CA ALA A 145 16.66 -0.10 4.05
C ALA A 145 17.04 1.00 3.04
N ILE A 146 18.14 1.71 3.34
CA ILE A 146 18.69 2.73 2.44
C ILE A 146 20.12 2.38 2.06
N PRO A 147 20.53 2.54 0.79
CA PRO A 147 21.91 2.27 0.39
C PRO A 147 22.87 3.33 0.96
N VAL A 148 23.97 2.85 1.54
CA VAL A 148 24.95 3.69 2.23
C VAL A 148 26.35 3.51 1.69
N GLY A 149 27.16 4.57 1.79
CA GLY A 149 28.59 4.52 1.51
C GLY A 149 29.40 4.00 2.71
N SER A 150 30.64 3.64 2.46
CA SER A 150 31.56 3.09 3.48
C SER A 150 31.97 4.08 4.58
N SER A 151 31.75 5.37 4.40
CA SER A 151 32.12 6.39 5.38
C SER A 151 31.17 7.60 5.30
N ALA A 152 30.59 7.96 6.43
CA ALA A 152 29.94 9.25 6.61
C ALA A 152 30.87 10.20 7.37
N THR A 153 30.89 11.46 6.98
CA THR A 153 31.51 12.57 7.73
C THR A 153 30.42 13.54 8.15
N ASN A 154 30.69 14.43 9.09
CA ASN A 154 29.73 15.47 9.47
C ASN A 154 29.24 16.27 8.24
N GLY A 155 30.12 16.52 7.27
CA GLY A 155 29.77 17.20 6.02
C GLY A 155 28.84 16.42 5.08
N ALA A 156 28.57 15.12 5.34
CA ALA A 156 27.59 14.37 4.60
C ALA A 156 26.17 14.83 4.94
N LEU A 157 25.92 15.27 6.17
CA LEU A 157 24.63 15.79 6.63
C LEU A 157 24.67 17.32 6.61
N SER A 158 24.02 17.92 5.63
CA SER A 158 23.93 19.39 5.50
C SER A 158 22.62 19.79 4.84
N GLY A 159 22.06 20.93 5.26
CA GLY A 159 20.78 21.43 4.79
C GLY A 159 19.61 20.94 5.66
N THR A 160 18.41 21.00 5.10
CA THR A 160 17.16 20.77 5.84
C THR A 160 16.56 19.43 5.50
N TYR A 161 16.07 18.73 6.51
CA TYR A 161 15.39 17.44 6.41
C TYR A 161 14.10 17.48 7.22
N TRP A 162 13.01 16.94 6.68
CA TRP A 162 11.87 16.49 7.47
C TRP A 162 12.21 15.14 8.09
N ALA A 163 11.95 14.97 9.37
CA ALA A 163 12.09 13.70 10.06
C ALA A 163 10.74 13.33 10.69
N GLY A 164 10.24 12.15 10.37
CA GLY A 164 9.11 11.51 11.04
C GLY A 164 9.60 10.37 11.91
N PHE A 165 8.86 10.06 12.97
CA PHE A 165 9.20 8.98 13.88
C PHE A 165 7.95 8.34 14.50
N GLU A 166 8.10 7.07 14.88
CA GLU A 166 7.24 6.34 15.79
C GLU A 166 8.10 5.60 16.79
N ASP A 167 7.74 5.65 18.07
CA ASP A 167 8.51 5.05 19.18
C ASP A 167 7.58 4.31 20.14
N PHE A 168 7.76 2.99 20.24
CA PHE A 168 7.10 2.15 21.23
C PHE A 168 7.98 2.08 22.48
N LEU A 169 7.89 3.09 23.34
CA LEU A 169 8.68 3.15 24.57
C LEU A 169 8.56 1.87 25.39
N GLU A 170 9.70 1.29 25.73
CA GLU A 170 9.79 0.01 26.46
C GLU A 170 9.10 -1.17 25.73
N GLY A 171 8.78 -1.03 24.42
CA GLY A 171 8.03 -2.01 23.65
C GLY A 171 6.54 -2.07 24.02
N ASN A 172 5.96 -0.98 24.46
CA ASN A 172 4.60 -0.93 24.98
C ASN A 172 3.70 -0.04 24.11
N ALA A 173 2.64 -0.61 23.55
CA ALA A 173 1.68 0.08 22.72
C ALA A 173 0.97 1.26 23.41
N SER A 174 0.70 1.16 24.72
CA SER A 174 0.08 2.26 25.49
C SER A 174 1.02 3.43 25.78
N GLN A 175 2.29 3.32 25.41
CA GLN A 175 3.32 4.32 25.57
C GLN A 175 3.91 4.76 24.21
N VAL A 176 3.19 4.49 23.12
CA VAL A 176 3.63 4.90 21.79
C VAL A 176 3.66 6.42 21.69
N HIS A 177 4.71 6.92 21.06
CA HIS A 177 4.88 8.32 20.65
C HIS A 177 5.10 8.35 19.15
N ASP A 178 4.50 9.31 18.49
CA ASP A 178 4.81 9.60 17.09
C ASP A 178 4.94 11.11 16.87
N GLY A 179 5.43 11.48 15.71
CA GLY A 179 5.50 12.87 15.33
C GLY A 179 6.57 13.16 14.28
N TYR A 180 6.79 14.45 14.10
CA TYR A 180 7.73 14.93 13.13
C TYR A 180 8.47 16.18 13.61
N TYR A 181 9.60 16.46 12.96
CA TYR A 181 10.40 17.64 13.20
C TYR A 181 11.26 18.00 11.99
N MET A 182 11.68 19.26 11.93
CA MET A 182 12.60 19.73 10.91
C MET A 182 14.01 19.80 11.47
N LEU A 183 14.95 19.14 10.78
CA LEU A 183 16.38 19.18 11.06
C LEU A 183 17.07 20.12 10.07
N THR A 184 17.76 21.15 10.56
CA THR A 184 18.64 21.97 9.72
C THR A 184 20.07 21.80 10.20
N ALA A 185 20.84 21.03 9.43
CA ALA A 185 22.22 20.67 9.76
C ALA A 185 23.22 21.61 9.09
N ASP A 186 24.25 22.05 9.84
CA ASP A 186 25.31 22.98 9.38
C ASP A 186 26.46 22.30 8.62
N GLY A 187 26.47 20.98 8.53
CA GLY A 187 27.56 20.20 7.95
C GLY A 187 28.81 20.11 8.85
N LYS A 188 28.76 20.66 10.06
CA LYS A 188 29.90 20.71 11.00
C LYS A 188 29.63 19.98 12.30
N GLY A 189 28.44 19.51 12.54
CA GLY A 189 28.05 18.75 13.73
C GLY A 189 26.99 19.42 14.58
N ASN A 190 26.33 20.49 14.11
CA ASN A 190 25.28 21.15 14.86
C ASN A 190 23.98 21.20 14.06
N PHE A 191 22.87 21.16 14.77
CA PHE A 191 21.55 21.49 14.24
C PHE A 191 21.11 22.88 14.72
N ALA A 192 20.30 23.55 13.91
CA ALA A 192 19.51 24.69 14.40
C ALA A 192 18.51 24.20 15.48
N ASP A 193 17.91 25.13 16.22
CA ASP A 193 16.86 24.79 17.18
C ASP A 193 15.75 23.99 16.52
N ILE A 194 15.32 22.92 17.18
CA ILE A 194 14.37 21.95 16.67
C ILE A 194 13.06 22.09 17.44
N THR A 195 11.95 22.17 16.73
CA THR A 195 10.63 21.99 17.29
C THR A 195 10.08 20.64 16.83
N VAL A 196 9.82 19.74 17.79
CA VAL A 196 9.17 18.46 17.54
C VAL A 196 7.69 18.64 17.78
N ALA A 197 6.85 18.26 16.80
CA ALA A 197 5.40 18.18 16.95
C ALA A 197 5.00 16.71 16.92
N GLY A 198 4.07 16.29 17.76
CA GLY A 198 3.63 14.90 17.80
C GLY A 198 2.66 14.61 18.92
N ALA A 199 2.32 13.34 19.10
CA ALA A 199 1.40 12.86 20.10
C ALA A 199 2.04 11.78 21.00
N MET A 200 1.53 11.64 22.20
CA MET A 200 1.99 10.68 23.22
C MET A 200 0.79 9.98 23.83
N ALA A 201 0.65 8.68 23.63
CA ALA A 201 -0.49 7.90 24.09
C ALA A 201 -0.66 7.97 25.63
N ASN A 202 0.43 7.92 26.36
CA ASN A 202 0.46 7.97 27.82
C ASN A 202 0.13 9.36 28.43
N GLN A 203 0.02 10.40 27.60
CA GLN A 203 -0.34 11.77 27.98
C GLN A 203 -1.73 12.19 27.50
N GLY A 204 -2.59 11.22 27.17
CA GLY A 204 -3.97 11.46 26.76
C GLY A 204 -4.13 11.89 25.30
N SER A 205 -3.23 11.46 24.43
CA SER A 205 -3.31 11.67 22.97
C SER A 205 -3.48 13.13 22.55
N THR A 206 -2.89 14.05 23.30
CA THR A 206 -2.88 15.46 22.93
C THR A 206 -1.66 15.77 22.08
N ASN A 207 -1.84 16.51 20.99
CA ASN A 207 -0.74 17.02 20.21
C ASN A 207 0.16 17.87 21.09
N GLY A 208 1.40 17.43 21.26
CA GLY A 208 2.43 18.09 22.04
C GLY A 208 3.45 18.80 21.16
N MET A 209 4.12 19.80 21.74
CA MET A 209 5.29 20.42 21.11
C MET A 209 6.46 20.37 22.08
N GLN A 210 7.61 19.94 21.59
CA GLN A 210 8.87 19.94 22.32
C GLN A 210 9.88 20.84 21.62
N SER A 211 10.44 21.81 22.36
CA SER A 211 11.51 22.68 21.84
C SER A 211 12.85 22.18 22.32
N LEU A 212 13.80 22.01 21.40
CA LEU A 212 15.13 21.48 21.64
C LEU A 212 16.16 22.45 21.07
N SER A 213 17.14 22.85 21.89
CA SER A 213 18.29 23.67 21.49
C SER A 213 19.60 22.96 21.78
N GLY A 214 20.64 23.32 21.04
CA GLY A 214 21.96 22.75 21.24
C GLY A 214 22.10 21.28 20.87
N VAL A 215 21.20 20.74 20.06
CA VAL A 215 21.29 19.37 19.53
C VAL A 215 22.47 19.29 18.57
N THR A 216 23.31 18.28 18.74
CA THR A 216 24.52 18.07 17.93
C THR A 216 24.47 16.72 17.22
N TYR A 217 25.33 16.53 16.23
CA TYR A 217 25.58 15.23 15.64
C TYR A 217 27.07 14.99 15.38
N THR A 218 27.46 13.73 15.40
CA THR A 218 28.82 13.28 15.10
C THR A 218 28.79 12.13 14.13
N ALA A 219 29.74 12.06 13.20
CA ALA A 219 29.90 10.97 12.25
C ALA A 219 31.12 10.11 12.62
N SER A 220 30.94 8.82 12.76
CA SER A 220 32.00 7.84 13.02
C SER A 220 31.64 6.48 12.41
N GLY A 221 32.54 5.87 11.66
CA GLY A 221 32.37 4.53 11.12
C GLY A 221 31.17 4.36 10.19
N GLY A 222 30.72 5.42 9.51
CA GLY A 222 29.52 5.38 8.64
C GLY A 222 28.20 5.67 9.36
N VAL A 223 28.22 5.81 10.69
CA VAL A 223 27.06 6.12 11.52
C VAL A 223 27.08 7.59 11.90
N LEU A 224 25.91 8.23 11.85
CA LEU A 224 25.67 9.56 12.41
C LEU A 224 24.99 9.37 13.77
N THR A 225 25.59 9.87 14.84
CA THR A 225 24.96 9.91 16.15
C THR A 225 24.35 11.28 16.36
N PHE A 226 23.01 11.34 16.48
CA PHE A 226 22.29 12.56 16.85
C PHE A 226 22.18 12.61 18.38
N ASN A 227 22.67 13.67 18.99
CA ASN A 227 22.74 13.82 20.44
C ASN A 227 21.59 14.70 20.92
N PHE A 228 20.39 14.13 21.00
CA PHE A 228 19.28 14.79 21.66
C PHE A 228 19.52 14.82 23.17
N PRO A 229 19.06 15.86 23.89
CA PRO A 229 19.14 15.92 25.34
C PRO A 229 18.50 14.70 26.00
N ALA A 230 19.17 14.16 27.02
CA ALA A 230 18.59 13.08 27.81
C ALA A 230 17.42 13.63 28.64
N ALA A 231 16.29 12.92 28.65
CA ALA A 231 15.16 13.23 29.52
C ALA A 231 15.27 12.43 30.82
N SER A 232 15.00 13.08 31.96
CA SER A 232 14.88 12.40 33.25
C SER A 232 13.67 11.48 33.31
N THR A 233 12.65 11.77 32.51
CA THR A 233 11.42 10.98 32.32
C THR A 233 11.13 10.88 30.82
N PRO A 234 11.66 9.87 30.10
CA PRO A 234 11.45 9.72 28.65
C PRO A 234 9.97 9.65 28.25
N LEU A 235 9.11 9.13 29.12
CA LEU A 235 7.66 9.03 28.92
C LEU A 235 6.92 10.39 28.84
N THR A 236 7.60 11.52 29.06
CA THR A 236 6.98 12.85 29.07
C THR A 236 7.53 13.79 27.99
N VAL A 237 8.33 13.27 27.08
CA VAL A 237 8.93 14.02 25.98
C VAL A 237 8.83 13.23 24.68
N LEU A 238 8.66 13.91 23.55
CA LEU A 238 8.50 13.28 22.24
C LEU A 238 9.79 12.60 21.78
N VAL A 239 10.94 13.26 21.93
CA VAL A 239 12.24 12.73 21.51
C VAL A 239 13.27 13.01 22.60
N SER A 240 14.10 12.00 22.91
CA SER A 240 15.22 12.13 23.87
C SER A 240 16.34 11.15 23.57
N GLY A 241 17.51 11.44 24.14
CA GLY A 241 18.69 10.58 24.13
C GLY A 241 19.35 10.44 22.75
N PRO A 242 20.46 9.71 22.68
CA PRO A 242 21.20 9.55 21.44
C PRO A 242 20.47 8.63 20.45
N LYS A 243 20.49 9.00 19.15
CA LYS A 243 19.96 8.22 18.06
C LYS A 243 21.07 7.87 17.07
N SER A 244 21.14 6.62 16.65
CA SER A 244 22.02 6.17 15.58
C SER A 244 21.31 6.30 14.25
N MET A 245 21.87 7.10 13.36
CA MET A 245 21.28 7.40 12.05
C MET A 245 22.25 7.07 10.93
N TYR A 246 21.72 6.70 9.79
CA TYR A 246 22.47 6.51 8.55
C TYR A 246 21.94 7.46 7.49
N ILE A 247 22.82 7.86 6.57
CA ILE A 247 22.46 8.73 5.44
C ILE A 247 22.69 7.99 4.12
N SER A 248 21.73 8.09 3.22
CA SER A 248 21.84 7.49 1.89
C SER A 248 22.99 8.10 1.07
N THR A 249 23.52 7.35 0.10
CA THR A 249 24.65 7.78 -0.73
C THR A 249 24.36 9.07 -1.49
N ASP A 250 23.12 9.35 -1.85
CA ASP A 250 22.66 10.60 -2.47
C ASP A 250 22.32 11.70 -1.47
N ARG A 251 22.39 11.40 -0.17
CA ARG A 251 22.09 12.31 0.95
C ARG A 251 20.65 12.81 1.00
N ASN A 252 19.72 12.09 0.43
CA ASN A 252 18.31 12.47 0.41
C ASN A 252 17.49 11.77 1.50
N LEU A 253 17.97 10.64 2.01
CA LEU A 253 17.29 9.83 3.00
C LEU A 253 18.16 9.66 4.26
N LEU A 254 17.49 9.66 5.42
CA LEU A 254 18.04 9.26 6.71
C LEU A 254 17.19 8.11 7.25
N VAL A 255 17.81 7.12 7.87
CA VAL A 255 17.11 6.06 8.61
C VAL A 255 17.87 5.73 9.87
N GLY A 256 17.14 5.43 10.94
CA GLY A 256 17.75 5.03 12.20
C GLY A 256 16.79 5.00 13.37
N GLY A 257 17.34 5.17 14.56
CA GLY A 257 16.64 5.15 15.84
C GLY A 257 17.59 4.89 17.00
N SER A 258 17.03 4.61 18.16
CA SER A 258 17.77 4.23 19.36
C SER A 258 18.27 2.80 19.25
N PRO A 259 19.56 2.52 19.44
CA PRO A 259 20.04 1.14 19.51
C PRO A 259 19.36 0.32 20.61
N ASN A 260 19.05 0.96 21.73
CA ASN A 260 18.40 0.36 22.91
C ASN A 260 16.89 0.67 22.97
N GLY A 261 16.23 0.87 21.83
CA GLY A 261 14.81 1.25 21.78
C GLY A 261 14.08 0.64 20.60
N PHE A 262 12.79 0.90 20.59
CA PHE A 262 11.85 0.40 19.57
C PHE A 262 11.25 1.57 18.77
N ASP A 263 12.06 2.58 18.52
CA ASP A 263 11.74 3.71 17.66
C ASP A 263 12.26 3.50 16.24
N VAL A 264 11.57 4.06 15.29
CA VAL A 264 12.03 4.22 13.92
C VAL A 264 11.96 5.69 13.53
N ILE A 265 13.05 6.20 12.97
CA ILE A 265 13.17 7.58 12.51
C ILE A 265 13.55 7.56 11.03
N VAL A 266 12.77 8.25 10.21
CA VAL A 266 13.06 8.44 8.79
C VAL A 266 13.16 9.93 8.50
N GLY A 267 14.22 10.33 7.82
CA GLY A 267 14.43 11.72 7.41
C GLY A 267 14.46 11.87 5.91
N LEU A 268 13.83 12.91 5.39
CA LEU A 268 13.81 13.25 3.97
C LEU A 268 14.39 14.63 3.75
N LYS A 269 15.36 14.75 2.85
CA LYS A 269 15.88 16.05 2.47
C LYS A 269 14.77 16.90 1.85
N THR A 270 14.61 18.11 2.35
CA THR A 270 13.54 19.02 1.92
C THR A 270 14.07 20.43 1.66
N ALA A 271 13.22 21.26 1.06
CA ALA A 271 13.42 22.69 0.91
C ALA A 271 12.08 23.39 1.16
N SER A 272 12.11 24.67 1.51
CA SER A 272 10.89 25.46 1.64
C SER A 272 10.14 25.53 0.31
N GLY A 273 8.83 25.22 0.33
CA GLY A 273 7.94 25.39 -0.81
C GLY A 273 8.04 24.32 -1.91
N VAL A 274 8.21 23.05 -1.53
CA VAL A 274 8.14 21.92 -2.51
C VAL A 274 6.75 21.90 -3.18
N PRO A 275 6.66 22.07 -4.52
CA PRO A 275 5.38 22.06 -5.21
C PRO A 275 4.76 20.66 -5.24
N THR A 276 3.44 20.54 -5.08
CA THR A 276 2.66 19.30 -5.27
C THR A 276 2.91 18.64 -6.62
N ALA A 277 3.21 19.43 -7.66
CA ALA A 277 3.51 18.93 -9.01
C ALA A 277 4.71 17.98 -9.10
N GLN A 278 5.58 17.95 -8.08
CA GLN A 278 6.70 17.00 -8.03
C GLN A 278 6.32 15.64 -7.43
N TYR A 279 5.19 15.58 -6.72
CA TYR A 279 4.69 14.38 -6.09
C TYR A 279 3.72 13.68 -7.05
N GLN A 280 4.26 12.85 -7.94
CA GLN A 280 3.52 12.19 -9.01
C GLN A 280 4.04 10.78 -9.27
N GLY A 281 3.15 9.90 -9.71
CA GLY A 281 3.48 8.52 -10.08
C GLY A 281 3.23 7.53 -8.96
N THR A 282 3.70 6.31 -9.14
CA THR A 282 3.50 5.22 -8.17
C THR A 282 4.59 5.25 -7.10
N TYR A 283 4.19 5.07 -5.85
CA TYR A 283 5.06 4.92 -4.69
C TYR A 283 4.78 3.57 -4.04
N PHE A 284 5.82 2.84 -3.66
CA PHE A 284 5.70 1.73 -2.72
C PHE A 284 5.67 2.30 -1.31
N THR A 285 4.78 1.76 -0.48
CA THR A 285 4.56 2.24 0.88
C THR A 285 4.64 1.10 1.88
N ALA A 286 5.19 1.38 3.04
CA ALA A 286 5.07 0.52 4.20
C ALA A 286 4.85 1.38 5.44
N GLY A 287 4.09 0.88 6.38
CA GLY A 287 3.76 1.61 7.58
C GLY A 287 3.46 0.71 8.77
N LEU A 288 3.62 1.29 9.94
CA LEU A 288 3.22 0.73 11.22
C LEU A 288 2.27 1.73 11.87
N GLU A 289 1.15 1.25 12.38
CA GLU A 289 0.11 2.09 12.95
C GLU A 289 -0.41 1.50 14.25
N ASN A 290 -0.58 2.35 15.26
CA ASN A 290 -1.22 2.02 16.53
C ASN A 290 -2.37 2.99 16.79
N VAL A 291 -3.60 2.49 16.73
CA VAL A 291 -4.82 3.28 17.02
C VAL A 291 -5.25 3.06 18.46
N ILE A 292 -5.32 4.15 19.23
CA ILE A 292 -5.75 4.13 20.63
C ILE A 292 -6.99 5.00 20.79
N THR A 293 -8.17 4.38 20.76
CA THR A 293 -9.46 5.09 20.88
C THR A 293 -9.89 5.36 22.33
N GLY A 294 -9.14 4.85 23.31
CA GLY A 294 -9.32 5.08 24.75
C GLY A 294 -8.72 3.96 25.59
N LEU A 295 -8.09 4.30 26.70
CA LEU A 295 -7.42 3.35 27.59
C LEU A 295 -8.35 2.28 28.20
N SER A 296 -9.67 2.38 28.01
CA SER A 296 -10.69 1.48 28.53
C SER A 296 -11.65 0.91 27.48
N SER A 297 -11.54 1.31 26.23
CA SER A 297 -12.37 0.78 25.13
C SER A 297 -11.59 -0.28 24.37
N GLY A 298 -12.14 -1.47 24.21
CA GLY A 298 -11.53 -2.59 23.47
C GLY A 298 -11.41 -2.39 21.95
N ASN A 299 -11.14 -1.16 21.50
CA ASN A 299 -11.02 -0.75 20.09
C ASN A 299 -9.61 -0.25 19.76
N ASN A 300 -8.60 -0.67 20.51
CA ASN A 300 -7.21 -0.39 20.16
C ASN A 300 -6.74 -1.42 19.13
N SER A 301 -5.98 -0.99 18.14
CA SER A 301 -5.34 -1.88 17.16
C SER A 301 -3.89 -1.50 16.92
N ILE A 302 -3.07 -2.51 16.63
CA ILE A 302 -1.75 -2.32 16.03
C ILE A 302 -1.77 -3.04 14.70
N ASP A 303 -1.51 -2.31 13.65
CA ASP A 303 -1.48 -2.83 12.30
C ASP A 303 -0.20 -2.40 11.59
N SER A 304 0.31 -3.27 10.75
CA SER A 304 1.34 -2.93 9.77
C SER A 304 0.81 -3.22 8.38
N PHE A 305 1.29 -2.48 7.43
CA PHE A 305 0.80 -2.60 6.07
C PHE A 305 1.90 -2.34 5.05
N TYR A 306 1.71 -2.95 3.91
CA TYR A 306 2.48 -2.74 2.73
C TYR A 306 1.53 -2.47 1.56
N GLY A 307 1.90 -1.56 0.68
CA GLY A 307 1.06 -1.22 -0.44
C GLY A 307 1.73 -0.34 -1.48
N SER A 308 0.93 0.25 -2.34
CA SER A 308 1.37 1.28 -3.27
C SER A 308 0.37 2.42 -3.36
N ASN A 309 0.90 3.62 -3.59
CA ASN A 309 0.15 4.83 -3.84
C ASN A 309 0.35 5.28 -5.27
N LEU A 310 -0.72 5.68 -5.95
CA LEU A 310 -0.65 6.42 -7.19
C LEU A 310 -0.92 7.90 -6.92
N ALA A 311 0.12 8.71 -6.94
CA ALA A 311 0.06 10.14 -6.79
C ALA A 311 -0.39 10.80 -8.09
N LEU A 312 -1.51 11.53 -8.08
CA LEU A 312 -2.12 12.10 -9.28
C LEU A 312 -1.69 13.54 -9.57
N GLY A 313 -1.03 14.21 -8.61
CA GLY A 313 -0.40 15.52 -8.78
C GLY A 313 -1.32 16.65 -9.23
N GLN A 314 -2.54 16.71 -8.75
CA GLN A 314 -3.53 17.69 -9.19
C GLN A 314 -3.53 18.96 -8.33
N GLY A 315 -3.17 20.08 -8.94
CA GLY A 315 -3.35 21.41 -8.38
C GLY A 315 -2.30 21.86 -7.36
N SER A 316 -2.40 23.11 -6.92
CA SER A 316 -1.46 23.72 -5.97
C SER A 316 -1.88 23.57 -4.50
N THR A 317 -3.10 23.13 -4.21
CA THR A 317 -3.68 23.12 -2.87
C THR A 317 -4.36 21.81 -2.48
N ILE A 318 -4.71 20.94 -3.44
CA ILE A 318 -5.35 19.64 -3.20
C ILE A 318 -4.54 18.57 -3.90
N TYR A 319 -4.19 17.55 -3.16
CA TYR A 319 -3.47 16.41 -3.63
C TYR A 319 -4.39 15.18 -3.59
N HIS A 320 -4.43 14.42 -4.66
CA HIS A 320 -5.17 13.17 -4.74
C HIS A 320 -4.20 11.99 -4.88
N GLU A 321 -4.38 10.98 -4.08
CA GLU A 321 -3.65 9.73 -4.19
C GLU A 321 -4.61 8.54 -4.12
N ARG A 322 -4.21 7.44 -4.75
CA ARG A 322 -4.89 6.15 -4.66
C ARG A 322 -3.97 5.19 -3.96
N GLN A 323 -4.49 4.49 -2.98
CA GLN A 323 -3.75 3.54 -2.17
C GLN A 323 -4.29 2.13 -2.39
N ALA A 324 -3.40 1.15 -2.42
CA ALA A 324 -3.75 -0.26 -2.36
C ALA A 324 -2.81 -0.94 -1.38
N TYR A 325 -3.37 -1.49 -0.33
CA TYR A 325 -2.64 -2.22 0.69
C TYR A 325 -2.81 -3.72 0.48
N PHE A 326 -1.75 -4.48 0.81
CA PHE A 326 -1.75 -5.92 0.73
C PHE A 326 -1.60 -6.52 2.15
N GLY A 327 -2.29 -7.63 2.41
CA GLY A 327 -2.10 -8.43 3.62
C GLY A 327 -3.19 -8.34 4.67
N SER A 328 -3.70 -7.19 5.08
CA SER A 328 -4.79 -7.12 6.06
C SER A 328 -6.14 -6.74 5.46
N ALA A 329 -6.15 -5.95 4.44
CA ALA A 329 -7.26 -5.71 3.52
C ALA A 329 -6.68 -5.03 2.28
N ALA A 330 -6.97 -5.54 1.08
CA ALA A 330 -6.70 -4.78 -0.12
C ALA A 330 -7.66 -3.60 -0.15
N ASP A 331 -7.10 -2.41 -0.09
CA ASP A 331 -7.86 -1.18 0.01
C ASP A 331 -7.60 -0.28 -1.19
N ASP A 332 -8.65 0.18 -1.84
CA ASP A 332 -8.59 1.14 -2.93
C ASP A 332 -9.29 2.42 -2.47
N ILE A 333 -8.57 3.28 -1.76
CA ILE A 333 -9.09 4.55 -1.24
C ILE A 333 -8.51 5.74 -1.98
N THR A 334 -9.33 6.75 -2.15
CA THR A 334 -8.89 8.06 -2.60
C THR A 334 -8.75 8.99 -1.40
N VAL A 335 -7.55 9.45 -1.16
CA VAL A 335 -7.25 10.42 -0.12
C VAL A 335 -7.12 11.80 -0.74
N ASN A 336 -7.75 12.81 -0.13
CA ASN A 336 -7.62 14.21 -0.52
C ASN A 336 -6.69 14.91 0.47
N TRP A 337 -5.50 15.24 0.02
CA TRP A 337 -4.54 16.00 0.81
C TRP A 337 -4.68 17.48 0.57
N TYR A 338 -4.66 18.26 1.63
CA TYR A 338 -4.68 19.72 1.56
C TYR A 338 -3.32 20.27 1.93
N LEU A 339 -2.77 21.14 1.09
CA LEU A 339 -1.50 21.81 1.38
C LEU A 339 -1.63 22.63 2.66
N PHE A 340 -0.84 22.31 3.64
CA PHE A 340 -0.75 22.98 4.92
C PHE A 340 0.65 23.59 5.08
N ASN A 341 0.73 24.80 5.59
CA ASN A 341 1.90 25.52 6.12
C ASN A 341 3.30 25.10 5.63
N GLY A 342 3.72 25.56 4.43
CA GLY A 342 5.15 25.48 4.04
C GLY A 342 5.61 24.18 3.36
N GLY A 343 4.70 23.37 2.83
CA GLY A 343 5.04 22.14 2.09
C GLY A 343 4.66 20.85 2.80
N GLN A 344 3.85 20.94 3.83
CA GLN A 344 3.19 19.81 4.48
C GLN A 344 1.79 19.62 3.89
N TYR A 345 1.31 18.38 3.90
CA TYR A 345 -0.04 18.02 3.49
C TYR A 345 -0.78 17.42 4.68
N PHE A 346 -2.06 17.76 4.82
CA PHE A 346 -2.87 17.29 5.92
C PHE A 346 -4.25 16.87 5.41
N ASP A 347 -4.74 15.70 5.81
CA ASP A 347 -6.06 15.19 5.47
C ASP A 347 -7.05 15.19 6.64
N GLY A 348 -6.60 15.54 7.82
CA GLY A 348 -7.38 15.54 9.07
C GLY A 348 -6.92 14.47 10.07
N ILE A 349 -6.20 13.45 9.62
CA ILE A 349 -5.69 12.34 10.44
C ILE A 349 -4.17 12.22 10.32
N TYR A 350 -3.62 12.42 9.12
CA TYR A 350 -2.20 12.26 8.84
C TYR A 350 -1.58 13.55 8.35
N GLU A 351 -0.31 13.75 8.69
CA GLU A 351 0.54 14.77 8.09
C GLU A 351 1.55 14.13 7.16
N ALA A 352 1.56 14.53 5.89
CA ALA A 352 2.49 14.03 4.88
C ALA A 352 3.60 15.05 4.60
N LEU A 353 4.83 14.55 4.58
CA LEU A 353 6.07 15.31 4.47
C LEU A 353 6.84 14.82 3.24
N PRO A 354 6.74 15.49 2.08
CA PRO A 354 7.42 15.06 0.87
C PRO A 354 8.90 15.47 0.86
N SER A 355 9.73 14.68 0.15
CA SER A 355 11.10 15.06 -0.16
C SER A 355 11.16 16.17 -1.21
N VAL A 356 12.28 16.92 -1.25
CA VAL A 356 12.52 17.98 -2.24
C VAL A 356 12.46 17.49 -3.69
N SER A 357 12.81 16.23 -3.92
CA SER A 357 12.80 15.61 -5.25
C SER A 357 11.46 15.00 -5.62
N GLY A 358 10.51 14.91 -4.70
CA GLY A 358 9.28 14.16 -4.88
C GLY A 358 9.45 12.63 -4.89
N GLN A 359 10.64 12.11 -4.60
CA GLN A 359 10.97 10.68 -4.73
C GLN A 359 10.61 9.86 -3.49
N ALA A 360 10.30 10.51 -2.40
CA ALA A 360 9.87 9.87 -1.16
C ALA A 360 8.94 10.79 -0.36
N TYR A 361 8.15 10.20 0.50
CA TYR A 361 7.37 10.91 1.51
C TYR A 361 7.34 10.14 2.82
N ILE A 362 7.02 10.84 3.89
CA ILE A 362 6.68 10.30 5.21
C ILE A 362 5.27 10.75 5.54
N GLN A 363 4.47 9.87 6.13
CA GLN A 363 3.23 10.23 6.79
C GLN A 363 3.35 9.90 8.27
N VAL A 364 2.84 10.79 9.11
CA VAL A 364 2.77 10.58 10.55
C VAL A 364 1.33 10.78 11.01
N GLY A 365 0.91 10.01 12.00
CA GLY A 365 -0.41 10.10 12.55
C GLY A 365 -0.64 11.39 13.36
N THR A 366 -1.88 11.63 13.74
CA THR A 366 -2.26 12.74 14.60
C THR A 366 -3.28 12.26 15.64
N GLN A 367 -3.24 12.86 16.83
CA GLN A 367 -4.20 12.61 17.92
C GLN A 367 -4.19 11.17 18.46
N THR A 368 -5.17 10.34 18.09
CA THR A 368 -5.35 8.97 18.58
C THR A 368 -4.79 7.89 17.65
N THR A 369 -4.32 8.29 16.48
CA THR A 369 -3.65 7.45 15.51
C THR A 369 -2.16 7.76 15.56
N TYR A 370 -1.38 6.82 16.05
CA TYR A 370 0.08 6.89 16.07
C TYR A 370 0.57 6.08 14.88
N SER A 371 1.33 6.68 13.99
CA SER A 371 1.79 5.95 12.83
C SER A 371 3.02 6.56 12.19
N LEU A 372 3.78 5.71 11.53
CA LEU A 372 4.79 6.11 10.58
C LEU A 372 4.63 5.31 9.29
N THR A 373 4.33 6.01 8.22
CA THR A 373 4.31 5.46 6.85
C THR A 373 5.43 6.08 6.04
N VAL A 374 6.12 5.27 5.27
CA VAL A 374 7.18 5.71 4.37
C VAL A 374 6.83 5.29 2.95
N GLY A 375 6.80 6.24 2.04
CA GLY A 375 6.61 6.01 0.60
C GLY A 375 7.87 6.31 -0.18
N ILE A 376 8.24 5.43 -1.10
CA ILE A 376 9.35 5.60 -2.03
C ILE A 376 8.85 5.43 -3.46
N GLN A 377 9.24 6.34 -4.36
CA GLN A 377 8.78 6.32 -5.74
C GLN A 377 9.24 5.06 -6.46
N ALA A 378 8.31 4.37 -7.10
CA ALA A 378 8.58 3.22 -7.94
C ALA A 378 9.32 3.61 -9.22
N LYS A 379 10.05 2.68 -9.80
CA LYS A 379 10.79 2.91 -11.03
C LYS A 379 9.86 3.19 -12.21
N GLN A 380 10.20 4.19 -13.01
CA GLN A 380 9.56 4.40 -14.29
C GLN A 380 10.15 3.41 -15.31
N TYR A 381 9.29 2.66 -15.98
CA TYR A 381 9.69 1.62 -16.91
C TYR A 381 9.45 2.05 -18.35
N SER A 382 10.32 1.63 -19.23
CA SER A 382 10.15 1.77 -20.68
C SER A 382 10.81 0.59 -21.38
N GLY A 383 10.23 0.11 -22.44
CA GLY A 383 10.76 -0.98 -23.24
C GLY A 383 10.52 -0.76 -24.74
N THR A 384 11.23 -1.52 -25.56
CA THR A 384 11.07 -1.58 -27.01
C THR A 384 10.43 -2.90 -27.42
N GLY A 385 9.77 -2.94 -28.58
CA GLY A 385 9.04 -4.12 -29.03
C GLY A 385 7.78 -4.38 -28.21
N VAL A 386 7.46 -5.64 -27.98
CA VAL A 386 6.32 -6.04 -27.15
C VAL A 386 6.72 -5.92 -25.68
N PHE A 387 6.16 -4.95 -24.99
CA PHE A 387 6.57 -4.62 -23.62
C PHE A 387 5.36 -4.32 -22.75
N ILE A 388 5.25 -5.04 -21.62
CA ILE A 388 4.31 -4.73 -20.53
C ILE A 388 4.99 -3.73 -19.60
N ASP A 389 4.34 -2.59 -19.33
CA ASP A 389 4.77 -1.73 -18.22
C ASP A 389 4.54 -2.47 -16.89
N PRO A 390 5.62 -2.75 -16.13
CA PRO A 390 5.51 -3.57 -14.95
C PRO A 390 4.60 -3.03 -13.83
N LEU A 391 4.28 -1.73 -13.82
CA LEU A 391 3.37 -1.13 -12.86
C LEU A 391 1.92 -1.03 -13.36
N SER A 392 1.62 -1.57 -14.53
CA SER A 392 0.38 -1.29 -15.25
C SER A 392 -0.41 -2.55 -15.62
N ILE A 393 -0.46 -3.54 -14.70
CA ILE A 393 -1.43 -4.63 -14.70
C ILE A 393 -2.45 -4.30 -13.62
N LEU A 394 -3.61 -3.79 -14.01
CA LEU A 394 -4.54 -3.14 -13.11
C LEU A 394 -5.94 -3.74 -13.24
N ASN A 395 -6.71 -3.75 -12.14
CA ASN A 395 -8.14 -4.02 -12.19
C ASN A 395 -8.82 -3.10 -13.22
N ALA A 396 -9.56 -3.63 -14.17
CA ALA A 396 -10.09 -2.85 -15.30
C ALA A 396 -11.21 -1.88 -14.91
N ALA A 397 -11.75 -2.00 -13.71
CA ALA A 397 -12.83 -1.15 -13.21
C ALA A 397 -12.30 -0.05 -12.27
N SER A 398 -11.49 -0.42 -11.26
CA SER A 398 -10.98 0.52 -10.26
C SER A 398 -9.68 1.20 -10.68
N TYR A 399 -8.86 0.56 -11.51
CA TYR A 399 -7.48 0.99 -11.80
C TYR A 399 -6.62 1.13 -10.53
N ALA A 400 -6.93 0.32 -9.50
CA ALA A 400 -6.17 0.28 -8.26
C ALA A 400 -4.68 0.05 -8.52
N PRO A 401 -3.76 0.66 -7.74
CA PRO A 401 -2.32 0.51 -7.91
C PRO A 401 -1.83 -0.93 -7.84
N ILE A 402 -0.59 -1.17 -8.28
CA ILE A 402 -0.01 -2.49 -8.56
C ILE A 402 -0.02 -3.49 -7.41
N THR A 403 -0.12 -3.05 -6.16
CA THR A 403 -0.24 -3.94 -5.00
C THR A 403 -1.66 -4.45 -4.77
N ASN A 404 -2.67 -3.88 -5.44
CA ASN A 404 -3.99 -4.50 -5.48
C ASN A 404 -3.88 -5.86 -6.19
N PRO A 405 -4.24 -6.98 -5.53
CA PRO A 405 -4.10 -8.30 -6.13
C PRO A 405 -5.04 -8.49 -7.32
N VAL A 406 -4.74 -9.46 -8.18
CA VAL A 406 -5.69 -9.92 -9.18
C VAL A 406 -6.45 -11.14 -8.68
N ALA A 407 -7.72 -11.27 -9.10
CA ALA A 407 -8.60 -12.35 -8.68
C ALA A 407 -9.06 -13.24 -9.86
N PRO A 408 -9.45 -14.51 -9.60
CA PRO A 408 -10.07 -15.36 -10.62
C PRO A 408 -11.29 -14.69 -11.25
N GLY A 409 -11.39 -14.72 -12.56
CA GLY A 409 -12.54 -14.15 -13.29
C GLY A 409 -12.61 -12.62 -13.29
N GLU A 410 -11.54 -11.94 -12.88
CA GLU A 410 -11.42 -10.48 -12.91
C GLU A 410 -11.12 -9.98 -14.32
N PHE A 411 -11.71 -8.86 -14.72
CA PHE A 411 -11.23 -8.08 -15.86
C PHE A 411 -10.02 -7.26 -15.45
N VAL A 412 -8.92 -7.46 -16.19
CA VAL A 412 -7.65 -6.74 -16.01
C VAL A 412 -7.32 -5.95 -17.25
N SER A 413 -6.81 -4.74 -17.07
CA SER A 413 -6.19 -3.92 -18.11
C SER A 413 -4.67 -3.98 -17.98
N ILE A 414 -3.99 -4.36 -19.06
CA ILE A 414 -2.52 -4.30 -19.18
C ILE A 414 -2.18 -3.08 -20.06
N PHE A 415 -1.25 -2.25 -19.60
CA PHE A 415 -0.69 -1.16 -20.41
C PHE A 415 0.77 -1.42 -20.74
N GLY A 416 1.24 -0.81 -21.84
CA GLY A 416 2.60 -1.00 -22.32
C GLY A 416 2.83 -0.44 -23.72
N SER A 417 3.78 -1.00 -24.44
CA SER A 417 4.08 -0.62 -25.82
C SER A 417 4.19 -1.84 -26.73
N GLY A 418 3.82 -1.68 -28.00
CA GLY A 418 3.88 -2.77 -28.99
C GLY A 418 3.01 -3.98 -28.66
N LEU A 419 2.03 -3.83 -27.76
CA LEU A 419 1.20 -4.94 -27.24
C LEU A 419 0.36 -5.59 -28.35
N ALA A 420 -0.06 -4.82 -29.36
CA ALA A 420 -0.73 -5.31 -30.55
C ALA A 420 -0.28 -4.50 -31.78
N SER A 421 -0.43 -5.08 -32.97
CA SER A 421 -0.14 -4.39 -34.24
C SER A 421 -1.26 -3.44 -34.67
N SER A 422 -2.49 -3.69 -34.19
CA SER A 422 -3.68 -2.88 -34.47
C SER A 422 -4.73 -3.06 -33.37
N THR A 423 -5.70 -2.15 -33.34
CA THR A 423 -6.82 -2.25 -32.40
C THR A 423 -7.85 -3.28 -32.88
N ALA A 424 -8.27 -4.14 -31.96
CA ALA A 424 -9.35 -5.10 -32.17
C ALA A 424 -10.16 -5.34 -30.88
N SER A 425 -11.45 -5.64 -31.04
CA SER A 425 -12.35 -6.04 -29.95
C SER A 425 -12.99 -7.39 -30.26
N ALA A 426 -13.22 -8.20 -29.24
CA ALA A 426 -13.96 -9.45 -29.40
C ALA A 426 -15.39 -9.17 -29.86
N GLN A 427 -15.84 -9.90 -30.90
CA GLN A 427 -17.15 -9.68 -31.53
C GLN A 427 -18.20 -10.68 -31.05
N SER A 428 -17.80 -11.71 -30.32
CA SER A 428 -18.69 -12.77 -29.86
C SER A 428 -18.18 -13.44 -28.59
N LEU A 429 -19.03 -14.15 -27.90
CA LEU A 429 -18.70 -15.03 -26.80
C LEU A 429 -18.67 -16.49 -27.27
N PRO A 430 -17.81 -17.34 -26.73
CA PRO A 430 -16.81 -17.02 -25.69
C PRO A 430 -15.71 -16.07 -26.21
N LEU A 431 -15.15 -15.27 -25.29
CA LEU A 431 -13.99 -14.42 -25.60
C LEU A 431 -12.82 -15.28 -26.12
N PRO A 432 -12.09 -14.82 -27.16
CA PRO A 432 -10.96 -15.57 -27.70
C PRO A 432 -9.82 -15.66 -26.69
N ALA A 433 -9.32 -16.88 -26.43
CA ALA A 433 -8.16 -17.13 -25.57
C ALA A 433 -6.98 -17.68 -26.39
N LYS A 434 -6.90 -19.02 -26.60
CA LYS A 434 -5.80 -19.63 -27.34
C LYS A 434 -5.72 -19.19 -28.82
N ALA A 435 -6.86 -18.92 -29.43
CA ALA A 435 -6.90 -18.39 -30.81
C ALA A 435 -6.35 -16.97 -30.90
N GLY A 436 -6.32 -16.24 -29.78
CA GLY A 436 -5.91 -14.86 -29.71
C GLY A 436 -6.90 -13.87 -30.31
N LEU A 437 -6.60 -12.59 -30.19
CA LEU A 437 -7.36 -11.47 -30.76
C LEU A 437 -6.42 -10.55 -31.53
N GLY A 438 -6.62 -10.33 -32.82
CA GLY A 438 -5.76 -9.45 -33.63
C GLY A 438 -4.28 -9.88 -33.67
N GLY A 439 -3.96 -11.18 -33.57
CA GLY A 439 -2.61 -11.71 -33.52
C GLY A 439 -1.98 -11.70 -32.11
N VAL A 440 -2.75 -11.30 -31.10
CA VAL A 440 -2.28 -11.21 -29.70
C VAL A 440 -2.82 -12.37 -28.88
N GLN A 441 -1.95 -12.94 -28.05
CA GLN A 441 -2.29 -13.88 -26.99
C GLN A 441 -1.71 -13.36 -25.67
N VAL A 442 -2.37 -13.65 -24.56
CA VAL A 442 -1.84 -13.38 -23.22
C VAL A 442 -1.83 -14.66 -22.42
N LEU A 443 -0.72 -14.91 -21.74
CA LEU A 443 -0.55 -16.01 -20.81
C LEU A 443 -0.59 -15.47 -19.38
N VAL A 444 -1.40 -16.09 -18.53
CA VAL A 444 -1.44 -15.88 -17.08
C VAL A 444 -1.08 -17.22 -16.44
N ASN A 445 0.07 -17.29 -15.76
CA ASN A 445 0.64 -18.55 -15.24
C ASN A 445 0.68 -19.67 -16.30
N GLY A 446 1.00 -19.31 -17.55
CA GLY A 446 1.06 -20.25 -18.67
C GLY A 446 -0.30 -20.64 -19.28
N ARG A 447 -1.42 -20.14 -18.75
CA ARG A 447 -2.77 -20.36 -19.29
C ARG A 447 -3.16 -19.22 -20.23
N TYR A 448 -3.77 -19.54 -21.36
CA TYR A 448 -4.28 -18.52 -22.27
C TYR A 448 -5.47 -17.76 -21.66
N ALA A 449 -5.32 -16.46 -21.48
CA ALA A 449 -6.38 -15.60 -20.97
C ALA A 449 -7.36 -15.17 -22.06
N PRO A 450 -8.66 -15.16 -21.82
CA PRO A 450 -9.66 -14.62 -22.75
C PRO A 450 -9.51 -13.12 -22.94
N LEU A 451 -9.46 -12.65 -24.20
CA LEU A 451 -9.23 -11.27 -24.56
C LEU A 451 -10.53 -10.58 -25.00
N SER A 452 -10.83 -9.42 -24.42
CA SER A 452 -11.98 -8.59 -24.85
C SER A 452 -11.55 -7.45 -25.78
N TYR A 453 -10.34 -6.92 -25.60
CA TYR A 453 -9.82 -5.78 -26.35
C TYR A 453 -8.29 -5.83 -26.43
N VAL A 454 -7.74 -5.42 -27.57
CA VAL A 454 -6.31 -5.23 -27.78
C VAL A 454 -6.06 -3.95 -28.59
N SER A 455 -4.97 -3.27 -28.27
CA SER A 455 -4.43 -2.11 -28.99
C SER A 455 -2.91 -2.09 -28.82
N PRO A 456 -2.18 -1.22 -29.55
CA PRO A 456 -0.73 -1.10 -29.39
C PRO A 456 -0.28 -0.76 -27.96
N THR A 457 -1.16 -0.17 -27.13
CA THR A 457 -0.82 0.33 -25.79
C THR A 457 -1.67 -0.26 -24.66
N GLN A 458 -2.73 -1.02 -24.98
CA GLN A 458 -3.63 -1.57 -23.97
C GLN A 458 -4.20 -2.92 -24.40
N ILE A 459 -4.31 -3.84 -23.45
CA ILE A 459 -5.05 -5.10 -23.58
C ILE A 459 -6.01 -5.21 -22.41
N ASN A 460 -7.28 -5.59 -22.67
CA ASN A 460 -8.24 -5.99 -21.63
C ASN A 460 -8.51 -7.48 -21.75
N LEU A 461 -8.36 -8.19 -20.64
CA LEU A 461 -8.49 -9.63 -20.56
C LEU A 461 -9.27 -10.06 -19.32
N LEU A 462 -9.71 -11.31 -19.34
CA LEU A 462 -10.27 -11.98 -18.18
C LEU A 462 -9.19 -12.89 -17.57
N VAL A 463 -8.95 -12.75 -16.27
CA VAL A 463 -8.05 -13.65 -15.53
C VAL A 463 -8.68 -15.04 -15.50
N PRO A 464 -7.98 -16.11 -15.94
CA PRO A 464 -8.52 -17.47 -15.91
C PRO A 464 -8.96 -17.89 -14.50
N TYR A 465 -10.11 -18.53 -14.35
CA TYR A 465 -10.65 -18.93 -13.04
C TYR A 465 -9.75 -19.88 -12.24
N ALA A 466 -8.82 -20.58 -12.90
CA ALA A 466 -7.85 -21.43 -12.22
C ALA A 466 -6.59 -20.68 -11.71
N THR A 467 -6.58 -19.34 -11.75
CA THR A 467 -5.48 -18.48 -11.27
C THR A 467 -5.69 -18.15 -9.79
N GLY A 468 -4.62 -17.84 -9.08
CA GLY A 468 -4.65 -17.39 -7.70
C GLY A 468 -4.88 -18.50 -6.69
N PRO A 469 -5.39 -18.19 -5.49
CA PRO A 469 -5.56 -19.16 -4.41
C PRO A 469 -6.40 -20.39 -4.78
N VAL A 470 -7.35 -20.23 -5.70
CA VAL A 470 -8.14 -21.36 -6.26
C VAL A 470 -7.22 -22.38 -6.95
N GLY A 471 -6.16 -21.92 -7.62
CA GLY A 471 -5.12 -22.75 -8.24
C GLY A 471 -3.91 -23.04 -7.34
N ASN A 472 -3.98 -22.69 -6.05
CA ASN A 472 -2.83 -22.70 -5.12
C ASN A 472 -1.66 -21.81 -5.57
N GLU A 473 -1.97 -20.65 -6.13
CA GLU A 473 -1.00 -19.70 -6.66
C GLU A 473 -1.09 -18.37 -5.88
N SER A 474 0.01 -17.94 -5.24
CA SER A 474 0.09 -16.63 -4.55
C SER A 474 0.37 -15.48 -5.50
N TYR A 475 0.80 -15.79 -6.72
CA TYR A 475 1.16 -14.83 -7.75
C TYR A 475 0.63 -15.20 -9.11
N ALA A 476 0.31 -14.18 -9.93
CA ALA A 476 -0.01 -14.31 -11.34
C ALA A 476 1.10 -13.70 -12.18
N THR A 477 1.71 -14.48 -13.07
CA THR A 477 2.72 -14.02 -14.02
C THR A 477 2.07 -13.82 -15.38
N PHE A 478 2.09 -12.58 -15.87
CA PHE A 478 1.55 -12.16 -17.16
C PHE A 478 2.63 -12.08 -18.22
N GLN A 479 2.31 -12.54 -19.42
CA GLN A 479 3.14 -12.41 -20.61
C GLN A 479 2.27 -12.20 -21.85
N VAL A 480 2.57 -11.18 -22.63
CA VAL A 480 1.92 -10.90 -23.90
C VAL A 480 2.73 -11.52 -25.03
N ILE A 481 2.05 -12.12 -26.02
CA ILE A 481 2.62 -12.61 -27.26
C ILE A 481 1.90 -11.90 -28.41
N ASN A 482 2.60 -11.06 -29.14
CA ASN A 482 2.10 -10.37 -30.32
C ASN A 482 2.81 -10.91 -31.57
N ASN A 483 2.08 -11.59 -32.47
CA ASN A 483 2.63 -12.20 -33.69
C ASN A 483 3.92 -13.02 -33.45
N ASN A 484 3.92 -13.86 -32.43
CA ASN A 484 5.02 -14.71 -31.95
C ASN A 484 6.20 -13.96 -31.29
N GLU A 485 6.12 -12.66 -31.09
CA GLU A 485 7.06 -11.90 -30.26
C GLU A 485 6.54 -11.84 -28.83
N ALA A 486 7.34 -12.29 -27.85
CA ALA A 486 6.97 -12.32 -26.46
C ALA A 486 7.45 -11.09 -25.70
N SER A 487 6.62 -10.54 -24.83
CA SER A 487 6.98 -9.46 -23.90
C SER A 487 7.88 -9.94 -22.77
N ASN A 488 8.35 -8.98 -21.95
CA ASN A 488 8.76 -9.26 -20.57
C ASN A 488 7.64 -9.98 -19.81
N LYS A 489 8.02 -10.66 -18.72
CA LYS A 489 7.08 -11.20 -17.74
C LYS A 489 6.90 -10.21 -16.60
N VAL A 490 5.69 -10.12 -16.07
CA VAL A 490 5.36 -9.29 -14.91
C VAL A 490 4.53 -10.13 -13.95
N THR A 491 4.96 -10.19 -12.71
CA THR A 491 4.31 -10.96 -11.65
C THR A 491 3.63 -10.02 -10.67
N VAL A 492 2.37 -10.30 -10.34
CA VAL A 492 1.55 -9.54 -9.40
C VAL A 492 0.94 -10.47 -8.36
N HIS A 493 0.54 -9.93 -7.22
CA HIS A 493 -0.17 -10.69 -6.18
C HIS A 493 -1.51 -11.22 -6.67
N THR A 494 -1.96 -12.32 -6.08
CA THR A 494 -3.31 -12.87 -6.30
C THR A 494 -4.09 -12.96 -5.00
N ASN A 495 -5.42 -12.87 -5.10
CA ASN A 495 -6.32 -13.16 -3.98
C ASN A 495 -7.59 -13.87 -4.48
N TYR A 496 -8.46 -14.34 -3.57
CA TYR A 496 -9.75 -14.92 -3.95
C TYR A 496 -10.66 -13.89 -4.61
N THR A 497 -10.62 -12.65 -4.12
CA THR A 497 -11.36 -11.51 -4.64
C THR A 497 -10.48 -10.26 -4.72
N ALA A 498 -10.81 -9.37 -5.62
CA ALA A 498 -10.24 -8.03 -5.78
C ALA A 498 -11.32 -7.11 -6.39
N PRO A 499 -12.32 -6.69 -5.59
CA PRO A 499 -13.48 -5.99 -6.11
C PRO A 499 -13.10 -4.63 -6.72
N GLY A 500 -13.56 -4.37 -7.94
CA GLY A 500 -13.44 -3.07 -8.60
C GLY A 500 -14.78 -2.67 -9.20
N VAL A 501 -15.32 -1.53 -8.76
CA VAL A 501 -16.59 -1.00 -9.26
C VAL A 501 -16.36 -0.19 -10.53
N PHE A 502 -17.09 -0.51 -11.61
CA PHE A 502 -17.06 0.32 -12.80
C PHE A 502 -17.67 1.69 -12.53
N SER A 503 -16.91 2.74 -12.86
CA SER A 503 -17.36 4.12 -12.74
C SER A 503 -17.69 4.72 -14.10
N LEU A 504 -18.61 5.69 -14.09
CA LEU A 504 -18.93 6.50 -15.25
C LEU A 504 -17.81 7.53 -15.45
N THR A 505 -17.21 7.57 -16.62
CA THR A 505 -16.31 8.66 -16.98
C THR A 505 -17.12 9.96 -17.05
N SER A 506 -16.79 10.94 -16.21
CA SER A 506 -17.39 12.26 -16.35
C SER A 506 -17.01 12.86 -17.71
N ASN A 507 -17.98 13.34 -18.48
CA ASN A 507 -17.73 14.19 -19.64
C ASN A 507 -16.96 15.43 -19.18
N GLY A 508 -15.61 15.41 -19.31
CA GLY A 508 -14.75 16.53 -18.91
C GLY A 508 -13.55 16.16 -18.02
N GLY A 509 -13.35 14.88 -17.67
CA GLY A 509 -12.11 14.43 -17.02
C GLY A 509 -11.91 14.89 -15.58
N THR A 510 -12.98 15.12 -14.81
CA THR A 510 -12.89 15.53 -13.40
C THR A 510 -12.38 14.41 -12.48
N TYR A 511 -12.57 13.14 -12.88
CA TYR A 511 -12.13 11.98 -12.13
C TYR A 511 -11.24 11.08 -13.00
N PRO A 512 -10.16 10.52 -12.45
CA PRO A 512 -9.42 9.44 -13.10
C PRO A 512 -10.31 8.22 -13.35
N PRO A 513 -9.94 7.31 -14.26
CA PRO A 513 -10.63 6.03 -14.42
C PRO A 513 -10.74 5.29 -13.06
N GLY A 514 -11.90 4.67 -12.80
CA GLY A 514 -12.16 3.93 -11.57
C GLY A 514 -12.63 4.77 -10.39
N ILE A 515 -12.60 6.10 -10.48
CA ILE A 515 -13.06 7.01 -9.42
C ILE A 515 -14.32 7.75 -9.89
N GLY A 516 -15.29 7.96 -9.01
CA GLY A 516 -16.46 8.78 -9.27
C GLY A 516 -17.78 8.02 -9.27
N PRO A 517 -18.81 8.52 -10.01
CA PRO A 517 -20.12 7.89 -10.01
C PRO A 517 -20.07 6.45 -10.52
N ALA A 518 -20.60 5.51 -9.74
CA ALA A 518 -20.65 4.09 -10.08
C ALA A 518 -21.58 3.83 -11.29
N ALA A 519 -21.26 2.81 -12.08
CA ALA A 519 -22.14 2.28 -13.12
C ALA A 519 -23.26 1.47 -12.48
N VAL A 520 -24.34 2.15 -12.11
CA VAL A 520 -25.50 1.59 -11.42
C VAL A 520 -26.76 1.88 -12.23
N LEU A 521 -27.63 0.86 -12.37
CA LEU A 521 -28.91 0.97 -13.08
C LEU A 521 -30.08 0.80 -12.12
N HIS A 522 -31.16 1.52 -12.41
CA HIS A 522 -32.48 1.29 -11.85
C HIS A 522 -33.08 -0.02 -12.41
N ALA A 523 -34.19 -0.48 -11.84
CA ALA A 523 -34.87 -1.68 -12.28
C ALA A 523 -35.39 -1.62 -13.73
N ASP A 524 -35.62 -0.43 -14.28
CA ASP A 524 -35.99 -0.18 -15.66
C ASP A 524 -34.80 -0.05 -16.62
N TYR A 525 -33.58 -0.34 -16.14
CA TYR A 525 -32.29 -0.21 -16.84
C TYR A 525 -31.89 1.24 -17.16
N SER A 526 -32.57 2.24 -16.63
CA SER A 526 -32.07 3.63 -16.71
C SER A 526 -30.88 3.82 -15.75
N LEU A 527 -29.95 4.69 -16.14
CA LEU A 527 -28.75 4.96 -15.36
C LEU A 527 -29.06 5.82 -14.13
N VAL A 528 -28.46 5.46 -12.98
CA VAL A 528 -28.45 6.32 -11.80
C VAL A 528 -27.52 7.50 -12.06
N THR A 529 -28.06 8.71 -12.01
CA THR A 529 -27.35 9.97 -12.29
C THR A 529 -27.80 11.07 -11.33
N GLN A 530 -27.13 12.20 -11.35
CA GLN A 530 -27.58 13.36 -10.58
C GLN A 530 -29.02 13.82 -10.91
N SER A 531 -29.44 13.66 -12.17
CA SER A 531 -30.82 14.00 -12.61
C SER A 531 -31.82 12.85 -12.42
N ASN A 532 -31.35 11.63 -12.17
CA ASN A 532 -32.13 10.44 -11.89
C ASN A 532 -31.49 9.68 -10.71
N PRO A 533 -31.57 10.22 -9.48
CA PRO A 533 -30.87 9.65 -8.33
C PRO A 533 -31.56 8.42 -7.78
N ALA A 534 -30.79 7.62 -7.05
CA ALA A 534 -31.27 6.47 -6.30
C ALA A 534 -32.23 6.88 -5.17
N LYS A 535 -33.23 6.05 -4.87
CA LYS A 535 -34.21 6.28 -3.82
C LYS A 535 -34.13 5.19 -2.74
N ALA A 536 -34.32 5.58 -1.50
CA ALA A 536 -34.40 4.64 -0.39
C ALA A 536 -35.47 3.56 -0.64
N GLY A 537 -35.12 2.30 -0.39
CA GLY A 537 -35.96 1.12 -0.62
C GLY A 537 -35.98 0.61 -2.07
N GLU A 538 -35.34 1.29 -3.01
CA GLU A 538 -35.23 0.87 -4.39
C GLU A 538 -34.18 -0.24 -4.55
N THR A 539 -34.43 -1.19 -5.46
CA THR A 539 -33.43 -2.19 -5.85
C THR A 539 -32.67 -1.71 -7.07
N LEU A 540 -31.36 -1.61 -6.92
CA LEU A 540 -30.41 -1.17 -7.94
C LEU A 540 -29.53 -2.31 -8.42
N GLN A 541 -28.99 -2.18 -9.65
CA GLN A 541 -28.05 -3.12 -10.26
C GLN A 541 -26.67 -2.45 -10.37
N LEU A 542 -25.70 -2.93 -9.62
CA LEU A 542 -24.31 -2.48 -9.63
C LEU A 542 -23.48 -3.41 -10.50
N TYR A 543 -22.62 -2.85 -11.36
CA TYR A 543 -21.70 -3.60 -12.20
C TYR A 543 -20.26 -3.40 -11.75
N LEU A 544 -19.52 -4.54 -11.66
CA LEU A 544 -18.17 -4.58 -11.11
C LEU A 544 -17.41 -5.78 -11.67
N THR A 545 -16.14 -5.90 -11.30
CA THR A 545 -15.29 -7.07 -11.56
C THR A 545 -14.56 -7.51 -10.29
N GLY A 546 -13.92 -8.69 -10.33
CA GLY A 546 -13.03 -9.14 -9.25
C GLY A 546 -13.74 -9.78 -8.05
N LEU A 547 -14.95 -10.32 -8.19
CA LEU A 547 -15.63 -11.04 -7.10
C LEU A 547 -15.28 -12.55 -7.02
N GLY A 548 -14.31 -13.01 -7.81
CA GLY A 548 -13.77 -14.36 -7.68
C GLY A 548 -14.64 -15.47 -8.25
N SER A 549 -14.56 -16.65 -7.63
CA SER A 549 -15.26 -17.87 -8.08
C SER A 549 -16.77 -17.77 -7.96
N VAL A 550 -17.47 -18.54 -8.81
CA VAL A 550 -18.92 -18.58 -8.86
C VAL A 550 -19.45 -20.01 -8.94
N THR A 551 -20.64 -20.23 -8.39
CA THR A 551 -21.38 -21.50 -8.47
C THR A 551 -22.76 -21.27 -9.11
N PRO A 552 -23.15 -22.02 -10.18
CA PRO A 552 -22.32 -22.96 -10.97
C PRO A 552 -21.16 -22.27 -11.66
N SER A 553 -20.03 -22.99 -11.82
CA SER A 553 -18.84 -22.47 -12.48
C SER A 553 -19.09 -22.20 -13.97
N VAL A 554 -18.42 -21.18 -14.50
CA VAL A 554 -18.46 -20.78 -15.91
C VAL A 554 -17.08 -20.97 -16.52
N ALA A 555 -17.00 -21.45 -17.76
CA ALA A 555 -15.73 -21.60 -18.45
C ALA A 555 -15.12 -20.22 -18.76
N ASP A 556 -13.78 -20.16 -18.79
CA ASP A 556 -13.05 -18.92 -19.09
C ASP A 556 -13.54 -18.25 -20.38
N GLY A 557 -13.96 -17.00 -20.28
CA GLY A 557 -14.47 -16.22 -21.40
C GLY A 557 -15.86 -16.55 -21.89
N ALA A 558 -16.53 -17.56 -21.34
CA ALA A 558 -17.90 -17.93 -21.73
C ALA A 558 -18.94 -16.96 -21.11
N ALA A 559 -20.08 -16.83 -21.80
CA ALA A 559 -21.21 -16.09 -21.27
C ALA A 559 -21.79 -16.80 -20.03
N ALA A 560 -22.12 -16.04 -19.00
CA ALA A 560 -22.91 -16.55 -17.88
C ALA A 560 -24.31 -16.95 -18.35
N SER A 561 -24.88 -18.04 -17.78
CA SER A 561 -26.19 -18.54 -18.10
C SER A 561 -27.28 -17.51 -17.79
N THR A 562 -28.27 -17.39 -18.69
CA THR A 562 -29.46 -16.56 -18.49
C THR A 562 -30.59 -17.30 -17.76
N THR A 563 -30.49 -18.62 -17.58
CA THR A 563 -31.51 -19.47 -16.96
C THR A 563 -31.11 -20.04 -15.62
N THR A 564 -29.82 -20.40 -15.45
CA THR A 564 -29.24 -20.84 -14.18
C THR A 564 -28.17 -19.84 -13.78
N LEU A 565 -28.51 -18.98 -12.86
CA LEU A 565 -27.62 -17.88 -12.45
C LEU A 565 -26.43 -18.42 -11.68
N SER A 566 -25.22 -17.91 -11.98
CA SER A 566 -23.99 -18.19 -11.24
C SER A 566 -23.81 -17.14 -10.15
N THR A 567 -23.86 -17.55 -8.89
CA THR A 567 -23.67 -16.68 -7.72
C THR A 567 -22.22 -16.74 -7.25
N VAL A 568 -21.74 -15.67 -6.68
CA VAL A 568 -20.39 -15.62 -6.06
C VAL A 568 -20.30 -16.56 -4.88
N ASP A 569 -19.14 -17.20 -4.70
CA ASP A 569 -18.90 -18.14 -3.62
C ASP A 569 -18.53 -17.42 -2.31
N GLU A 570 -17.99 -16.20 -2.42
CA GLU A 570 -17.56 -15.39 -1.30
C GLU A 570 -18.68 -14.54 -0.69
N HIS A 571 -18.51 -14.21 0.60
CA HIS A 571 -19.45 -13.34 1.30
C HIS A 571 -19.18 -11.87 0.95
N ILE A 572 -20.24 -11.15 0.56
CA ILE A 572 -20.14 -9.78 0.09
C ILE A 572 -20.99 -8.86 0.94
N TYR A 573 -20.47 -7.68 1.24
CA TYR A 573 -21.20 -6.56 1.83
C TYR A 573 -21.22 -5.38 0.85
N VAL A 574 -22.33 -4.65 0.84
CA VAL A 574 -22.46 -3.37 0.14
C VAL A 574 -22.83 -2.32 1.17
N ILE A 575 -22.02 -1.28 1.25
CA ILE A 575 -22.25 -0.15 2.14
C ILE A 575 -22.60 1.08 1.29
N VAL A 576 -23.68 1.76 1.59
CA VAL A 576 -24.14 2.95 0.89
C VAL A 576 -24.31 4.07 1.89
N GLY A 577 -23.50 5.13 1.77
CA GLY A 577 -23.55 6.27 2.70
C GLY A 577 -23.35 5.88 4.17
N GLY A 578 -22.53 4.85 4.44
CA GLY A 578 -22.26 4.33 5.78
C GLY A 578 -23.28 3.32 6.30
N ALA A 579 -24.35 3.03 5.56
CA ALA A 579 -25.36 2.02 5.93
C ALA A 579 -25.23 0.75 5.09
N GLN A 580 -25.31 -0.42 5.72
CA GLN A 580 -25.28 -1.70 5.00
C GLN A 580 -26.56 -1.90 4.20
N ALA A 581 -26.41 -2.24 2.92
CA ALA A 581 -27.50 -2.58 2.01
C ALA A 581 -27.83 -4.07 2.04
N ASN A 582 -29.10 -4.41 1.86
CA ASN A 582 -29.52 -5.78 1.66
C ASN A 582 -29.23 -6.21 0.21
N ILE A 583 -28.52 -7.31 0.03
CA ILE A 583 -28.17 -7.87 -1.27
C ILE A 583 -29.25 -8.90 -1.66
N ALA A 584 -29.87 -8.68 -2.82
CA ALA A 584 -30.85 -9.60 -3.39
C ALA A 584 -30.19 -10.61 -4.35
N PHE A 585 -29.07 -10.25 -4.98
CA PHE A 585 -28.29 -11.10 -5.87
C PHE A 585 -26.86 -10.59 -5.93
N ALA A 586 -25.88 -11.50 -5.96
CA ALA A 586 -24.50 -11.22 -6.29
C ALA A 586 -23.95 -12.39 -7.12
N GLY A 587 -23.46 -12.11 -8.33
CA GLY A 587 -23.00 -13.14 -9.25
C GLY A 587 -22.58 -12.58 -10.60
N LEU A 588 -22.38 -13.46 -11.57
CA LEU A 588 -22.11 -13.05 -12.96
C LEU A 588 -23.37 -12.45 -13.60
N ALA A 589 -23.20 -11.34 -14.30
CA ALA A 589 -24.25 -10.73 -15.11
C ALA A 589 -24.68 -11.68 -16.23
N PRO A 590 -25.99 -12.09 -16.31
CA PRO A 590 -26.45 -13.06 -17.28
C PRO A 590 -26.18 -12.62 -18.72
N GLY A 591 -25.61 -13.52 -19.54
CA GLY A 591 -25.28 -13.27 -20.94
C GLY A 591 -23.94 -12.56 -21.18
N PHE A 592 -23.20 -12.18 -20.12
CA PHE A 592 -21.88 -11.56 -20.21
C PHE A 592 -20.79 -12.50 -19.73
N ALA A 593 -19.56 -12.30 -20.19
CA ALA A 593 -18.40 -13.00 -19.70
C ALA A 593 -17.67 -12.11 -18.68
N GLY A 594 -17.36 -12.63 -17.46
CA GLY A 594 -16.54 -11.98 -16.45
C GLY A 594 -17.05 -10.64 -15.90
N LEU A 595 -18.24 -10.21 -16.28
CA LEU A 595 -18.91 -9.06 -15.67
C LEU A 595 -19.71 -9.54 -14.47
N TYR A 596 -19.49 -8.97 -13.30
CA TYR A 596 -20.28 -9.24 -12.11
C TYR A 596 -21.38 -8.20 -11.92
N GLN A 597 -22.47 -8.64 -11.29
CA GLN A 597 -23.63 -7.82 -10.97
C GLN A 597 -24.03 -8.07 -9.52
N ILE A 598 -24.27 -6.99 -8.79
CA ILE A 598 -24.90 -7.03 -7.46
C ILE A 598 -26.22 -6.28 -7.53
N ASN A 599 -27.33 -6.98 -7.16
CA ASN A 599 -28.60 -6.32 -6.94
C ASN A 599 -28.74 -6.03 -5.45
N PHE A 600 -28.84 -4.77 -5.07
CA PHE A 600 -28.93 -4.36 -3.68
C PHE A 600 -30.08 -3.36 -3.46
N VAL A 601 -30.63 -3.37 -2.25
CA VAL A 601 -31.68 -2.42 -1.85
C VAL A 601 -31.04 -1.21 -1.18
N VAL A 602 -31.33 -0.01 -1.68
CA VAL A 602 -30.82 1.23 -1.11
C VAL A 602 -31.31 1.38 0.33
N PRO A 603 -30.42 1.51 1.33
CA PRO A 603 -30.82 1.65 2.72
C PRO A 603 -31.66 2.89 2.97
N GLY A 604 -32.47 2.84 4.04
CA GLY A 604 -33.20 4.03 4.53
C GLY A 604 -32.27 4.96 5.31
N GLY A 605 -32.66 6.24 5.39
CA GLY A 605 -31.92 7.22 6.21
C GLY A 605 -30.69 7.86 5.54
N ILE A 606 -30.43 7.54 4.26
CA ILE A 606 -29.36 8.14 3.50
C ILE A 606 -29.73 9.59 3.13
N THR A 607 -28.75 10.48 3.16
CA THR A 607 -28.94 11.89 2.76
C THR A 607 -29.28 11.98 1.28
N THR A 608 -30.47 12.51 0.95
CA THR A 608 -30.90 12.71 -0.44
C THR A 608 -30.36 14.02 -1.03
N GLY A 609 -30.21 14.07 -2.36
CA GLY A 609 -29.70 15.25 -3.09
C GLY A 609 -28.19 15.43 -3.01
N SER A 610 -27.45 14.36 -2.66
CA SER A 610 -25.98 14.33 -2.55
C SER A 610 -25.39 13.14 -3.31
N THR A 611 -24.07 13.05 -3.31
CA THR A 611 -23.36 11.82 -3.63
C THR A 611 -22.85 11.18 -2.34
N VAL A 612 -23.05 9.87 -2.20
CA VAL A 612 -22.55 9.09 -1.07
C VAL A 612 -21.57 8.03 -1.55
N TYR A 613 -20.68 7.59 -0.69
CA TYR A 613 -19.79 6.46 -1.01
C TYR A 613 -20.60 5.17 -1.15
N LEU A 614 -20.23 4.38 -2.17
CA LEU A 614 -20.72 3.04 -2.45
C LEU A 614 -19.52 2.09 -2.33
N ILE A 615 -19.48 1.32 -1.25
CA ILE A 615 -18.35 0.46 -0.91
C ILE A 615 -18.79 -0.99 -1.09
N VAL A 616 -18.00 -1.77 -1.81
CA VAL A 616 -18.16 -3.23 -1.91
C VAL A 616 -17.05 -3.88 -1.12
N ILE A 617 -17.41 -4.72 -0.15
CA ILE A 617 -16.47 -5.39 0.76
C ILE A 617 -16.60 -6.90 0.54
N THR A 618 -15.45 -7.55 0.46
CA THR A 618 -15.28 -9.00 0.46
C THR A 618 -14.41 -9.41 1.65
N GLN A 619 -14.12 -10.70 1.80
CA GLN A 619 -13.20 -11.17 2.83
C GLN A 619 -11.77 -10.65 2.62
N ASP A 620 -11.37 -10.47 1.36
CA ASP A 620 -9.98 -10.19 0.99
C ASP A 620 -9.72 -8.73 0.66
N GLY A 621 -10.76 -7.92 0.52
CA GLY A 621 -10.58 -6.53 0.16
C GLY A 621 -11.87 -5.76 -0.04
N TYR A 622 -11.74 -4.49 -0.40
CA TYR A 622 -12.88 -3.64 -0.69
C TYR A 622 -12.58 -2.62 -1.79
N SER A 623 -13.64 -2.12 -2.42
CA SER A 623 -13.58 -1.02 -3.38
C SER A 623 -14.37 0.15 -2.81
N ALA A 624 -13.69 1.25 -2.50
CA ALA A 624 -14.25 2.38 -1.75
C ALA A 624 -14.43 3.68 -2.56
N GLU A 625 -13.93 3.76 -3.79
CA GLU A 625 -13.87 5.01 -4.55
C GLU A 625 -15.13 5.34 -5.34
N ALA A 626 -16.02 4.38 -5.46
CA ALA A 626 -17.28 4.56 -6.17
C ALA A 626 -18.25 5.42 -5.38
N LYS A 627 -19.05 6.22 -6.09
CA LYS A 627 -20.07 7.11 -5.51
C LYS A 627 -21.44 6.84 -6.11
N LEU A 628 -22.48 6.97 -5.31
CA LEU A 628 -23.87 6.85 -5.73
C LEU A 628 -24.58 8.20 -5.59
N TYR A 629 -25.30 8.62 -6.61
CA TYR A 629 -26.21 9.76 -6.52
C TYR A 629 -27.48 9.33 -5.78
N THR A 630 -27.84 10.05 -4.71
CA THR A 630 -29.01 9.76 -3.86
C THR A 630 -29.95 10.96 -3.75
#